data_3e44372649ab3751c09b551d8cba0ea2
#
_entry.id   3e44372649ab3751c09b551d8cba0ea2
#
_cell.length_a   1.000
_cell.length_b   1.000
_cell.length_c   1.000
_cell.angle_alpha   90.00
_cell.angle_beta   90.00
_cell.angle_gamma   90.00
#
_symmetry.space_group_name_H-M   'P 1'
#
loop_
_entity.id
_entity.type
_entity.pdbx_description
1 polymer ?
#
loop_
_entity_poly.entity_id
_entity_poly.type
_entity_poly.pdbx_seq_one_letter_code
_entity_poly.pdbx_strand_id
1 'polypeptide(L)'
;MRTLPVLILPLLLALSTFSFSAQASESWWLRTLFNSDPTQPSSQNYINDIDLMDCGEVEGTLLCSDITQYYDLDVYVELELGDSSVEVVRLNLPYSNLSYTKLQAYLRQDGFALSSIRIGEDDFDVVAQLEQAKREGVGYDKVDKQLVEFINSPHQSSEQVSVWNVLNSSSSSSSRSSAPWIQLHSDGDKLTVELNRF
;
A
#
# COMPACT_ATOMS: atom_id res chain seq x y z
N MET A 1 2.04 -25.02 -79.30
CA MET A 1 2.47 -25.52 -77.96
C MET A 1 2.40 -24.30 -77.00
N ARG A 2 1.39 -24.27 -76.15
CA ARG A 2 1.13 -23.15 -75.18
C ARG A 2 1.45 -23.69 -73.78
N THR A 3 2.48 -23.17 -73.15
CA THR A 3 2.83 -23.44 -71.76
C THR A 3 2.07 -22.47 -70.84
N LEU A 4 1.24 -23.00 -69.96
CA LEU A 4 0.60 -22.27 -68.87
C LEU A 4 1.62 -22.12 -67.68
N PRO A 5 1.72 -20.94 -67.09
CA PRO A 5 2.43 -20.80 -65.82
C PRO A 5 1.52 -21.14 -64.64
N VAL A 6 1.99 -22.08 -63.81
CA VAL A 6 1.36 -22.44 -62.55
C VAL A 6 1.68 -21.36 -61.51
N LEU A 7 0.62 -20.63 -61.09
CA LEU A 7 0.68 -19.62 -60.04
C LEU A 7 0.61 -20.35 -58.69
N ILE A 8 1.76 -20.47 -58.00
CA ILE A 8 1.82 -20.97 -56.63
C ILE A 8 1.54 -19.77 -55.71
N LEU A 9 0.36 -19.77 -55.09
CA LEU A 9 -0.04 -18.78 -54.08
C LEU A 9 0.47 -19.23 -52.71
N PRO A 10 1.39 -18.49 -52.03
CA PRO A 10 1.80 -18.84 -50.68
C PRO A 10 0.69 -18.42 -49.70
N LEU A 11 0.03 -19.40 -49.09
CA LEU A 11 -0.91 -19.23 -48.00
C LEU A 11 -0.12 -18.86 -46.73
N LEU A 12 0.05 -17.57 -46.46
CA LEU A 12 0.59 -17.05 -45.22
C LEU A 12 -0.42 -17.25 -44.08
N LEU A 13 -0.26 -18.35 -43.34
CA LEU A 13 -0.93 -18.55 -42.05
C LEU A 13 -0.34 -17.51 -41.04
N ALA A 14 -1.03 -16.40 -40.86
CA ALA A 14 -0.81 -15.48 -39.77
C ALA A 14 -1.30 -16.16 -38.47
N LEU A 15 -0.42 -16.86 -37.75
CA LEU A 15 -0.65 -17.21 -36.35
C LEU A 15 -0.59 -15.93 -35.52
N SER A 16 -1.76 -15.29 -35.31
CA SER A 16 -1.93 -14.28 -34.30
C SER A 16 -1.84 -14.95 -32.93
N THR A 17 -0.65 -14.88 -32.32
CA THR A 17 -0.46 -15.22 -30.91
C THR A 17 -1.23 -14.20 -30.07
N PHE A 18 -2.43 -14.57 -29.64
CA PHE A 18 -3.12 -13.85 -28.56
C PHE A 18 -2.31 -14.04 -27.28
N SER A 19 -1.45 -13.08 -26.97
CA SER A 19 -0.89 -12.96 -25.64
C SER A 19 -2.02 -12.59 -24.70
N PHE A 20 -2.59 -13.56 -24.01
CA PHE A 20 -3.41 -13.31 -22.84
C PHE A 20 -2.47 -12.75 -21.77
N SER A 21 -2.45 -11.44 -21.64
CA SER A 21 -1.93 -10.82 -20.42
C SER A 21 -2.89 -11.25 -19.32
N ALA A 22 -2.47 -12.19 -18.47
CA ALA A 22 -3.12 -12.42 -17.20
C ALA A 22 -2.94 -11.13 -16.39
N GLN A 23 -3.91 -10.23 -16.45
CA GLN A 23 -4.01 -9.14 -15.52
C GLN A 23 -4.38 -9.80 -14.19
N ALA A 24 -3.45 -9.78 -13.21
CA ALA A 24 -3.80 -10.08 -11.84
C ALA A 24 -4.97 -9.14 -11.49
N SER A 25 -6.12 -9.70 -11.16
CA SER A 25 -7.27 -8.90 -10.79
C SER A 25 -6.99 -8.30 -9.43
N GLU A 26 -7.07 -6.97 -9.34
CA GLU A 26 -7.00 -6.29 -8.06
C GLU A 26 -8.06 -6.88 -7.13
N SER A 27 -7.65 -7.44 -6.01
CA SER A 27 -8.57 -8.09 -5.07
C SER A 27 -9.52 -7.04 -4.49
N TRP A 28 -10.84 -7.22 -4.70
CA TRP A 28 -11.88 -6.27 -4.28
C TRP A 28 -11.80 -5.90 -2.79
N TRP A 29 -11.43 -6.88 -1.96
CA TRP A 29 -11.34 -6.73 -0.52
C TRP A 29 -10.18 -5.83 -0.10
N LEU A 30 -9.06 -5.81 -0.83
CA LEU A 30 -7.90 -5.03 -0.49
C LEU A 30 -8.19 -3.52 -0.57
N ARG A 31 -8.80 -3.06 -1.66
CA ARG A 31 -9.23 -1.65 -1.77
C ARG A 31 -10.24 -1.23 -0.72
N THR A 32 -11.16 -2.12 -0.37
CA THR A 32 -12.15 -1.84 0.67
C THR A 32 -11.48 -1.62 2.02
N LEU A 33 -10.40 -2.35 2.32
CA LEU A 33 -9.66 -2.20 3.57
C LEU A 33 -8.90 -0.88 3.66
N PHE A 34 -8.33 -0.38 2.57
CA PHE A 34 -7.61 0.90 2.55
C PHE A 34 -8.53 2.11 2.37
N ASN A 35 -9.78 1.91 1.99
CA ASN A 35 -10.74 3.01 1.94
C ASN A 35 -11.13 3.43 3.37
N SER A 36 -11.20 4.74 3.60
CA SER A 36 -11.63 5.34 4.87
C SER A 36 -13.13 5.15 5.20
N ASP A 37 -13.88 4.39 4.37
CA ASP A 37 -15.29 4.08 4.60
C ASP A 37 -15.46 3.23 5.88
N PRO A 38 -16.31 3.66 6.83
CA PRO A 38 -16.57 2.90 8.05
C PRO A 38 -17.35 1.59 7.81
N THR A 39 -18.00 1.42 6.64
CA THR A 39 -18.75 0.20 6.30
C THR A 39 -17.81 -0.92 5.85
N GLN A 40 -17.13 -1.55 6.81
CA GLN A 40 -16.28 -2.70 6.50
C GLN A 40 -17.11 -3.97 6.34
N PRO A 41 -16.71 -4.86 5.39
CA PRO A 41 -17.23 -6.21 5.35
C PRO A 41 -16.92 -6.91 6.68
N SER A 42 -17.83 -7.77 7.15
CA SER A 42 -17.58 -8.57 8.35
C SER A 42 -16.43 -9.55 8.13
N SER A 43 -15.76 -9.98 9.22
CA SER A 43 -14.69 -11.00 9.19
C SER A 43 -15.10 -12.25 8.41
N GLN A 44 -16.38 -12.65 8.49
CA GLN A 44 -16.94 -13.80 7.77
C GLN A 44 -16.83 -13.67 6.24
N ASN A 45 -16.86 -12.47 5.68
CA ASN A 45 -16.74 -12.26 4.24
C ASN A 45 -15.32 -12.58 3.75
N TYR A 46 -14.31 -12.35 4.59
CA TYR A 46 -12.92 -12.66 4.29
C TYR A 46 -12.58 -14.14 4.50
N ILE A 47 -13.11 -14.78 5.55
CA ILE A 47 -12.91 -16.21 5.83
C ILE A 47 -13.42 -17.08 4.68
N ASN A 48 -14.45 -16.64 3.97
CA ASN A 48 -15.05 -17.38 2.86
C ASN A 48 -14.50 -16.94 1.47
N ASP A 49 -13.53 -16.03 1.42
CA ASP A 49 -12.94 -15.59 0.16
C ASP A 49 -11.96 -16.64 -0.38
N ILE A 50 -12.06 -16.95 -1.66
CA ILE A 50 -11.26 -18.00 -2.31
C ILE A 50 -9.78 -17.60 -2.46
N ASP A 51 -9.50 -16.30 -2.42
CA ASP A 51 -8.14 -15.76 -2.58
C ASP A 51 -7.39 -15.68 -1.24
N LEU A 52 -8.06 -16.04 -0.13
CA LEU A 52 -7.51 -16.01 1.23
C LEU A 52 -7.47 -17.41 1.82
N MET A 53 -6.37 -17.72 2.50
CA MET A 53 -6.18 -18.99 3.22
C MET A 53 -5.85 -18.72 4.68
N ASP A 54 -6.32 -19.60 5.56
CA ASP A 54 -5.94 -19.57 6.96
C ASP A 54 -4.46 -19.97 7.11
N CYS A 55 -3.67 -19.08 7.69
CA CYS A 55 -2.23 -19.25 7.92
C CYS A 55 -1.85 -19.03 9.40
N GLY A 56 -2.85 -18.86 10.28
CA GLY A 56 -2.65 -18.64 11.71
C GLY A 56 -2.40 -19.92 12.49
N GLU A 57 -1.89 -19.78 13.72
CA GLU A 57 -1.82 -20.88 14.69
C GLU A 57 -3.19 -21.22 15.27
N VAL A 58 -4.08 -20.24 15.32
CA VAL A 58 -5.48 -20.37 15.76
C VAL A 58 -6.36 -20.16 14.54
N GLU A 59 -7.20 -21.15 14.24
CA GLU A 59 -8.10 -21.14 13.09
C GLU A 59 -8.97 -19.88 13.04
N GLY A 60 -8.97 -19.23 11.87
CA GLY A 60 -9.79 -18.05 11.60
C GLY A 60 -9.30 -16.74 12.24
N THR A 61 -8.08 -16.69 12.77
CA THR A 61 -7.53 -15.45 13.34
C THR A 61 -6.56 -14.71 12.40
N LEU A 62 -5.92 -15.44 11.49
CA LEU A 62 -4.97 -14.86 10.52
C LEU A 62 -5.22 -15.46 9.13
N LEU A 63 -5.52 -14.61 8.17
CA LEU A 63 -5.66 -15.00 6.77
C LEU A 63 -4.51 -14.44 5.96
N CYS A 64 -4.02 -15.22 5.01
CA CYS A 64 -2.97 -14.83 4.08
C CYS A 64 -3.46 -14.94 2.64
N SER A 65 -2.97 -14.04 1.77
CA SER A 65 -3.19 -14.17 0.34
C SER A 65 -1.99 -14.81 -0.36
N ASP A 66 -2.18 -15.34 -1.55
CA ASP A 66 -1.10 -15.40 -2.53
C ASP A 66 -0.69 -13.99 -2.96
N ILE A 67 0.33 -13.88 -3.84
CA ILE A 67 0.73 -12.58 -4.39
C ILE A 67 -0.48 -11.96 -5.11
N THR A 68 -0.88 -10.80 -4.64
CA THR A 68 -1.97 -9.99 -5.20
C THR A 68 -1.46 -8.59 -5.53
N GLN A 69 -2.31 -7.72 -6.08
CA GLN A 69 -1.92 -6.36 -6.45
C GLN A 69 -2.56 -5.32 -5.54
N TYR A 70 -1.72 -4.45 -5.01
CA TYR A 70 -2.11 -3.18 -4.43
C TYR A 70 -1.74 -2.09 -5.44
N TYR A 71 -2.72 -1.60 -6.18
CA TYR A 71 -2.53 -0.84 -7.42
C TYR A 71 -1.69 -1.65 -8.43
N ASP A 72 -0.47 -1.20 -8.77
CA ASP A 72 0.48 -1.89 -9.64
C ASP A 72 1.68 -2.49 -8.88
N LEU A 73 1.56 -2.68 -7.58
CA LEU A 73 2.56 -3.31 -6.73
C LEU A 73 2.12 -4.74 -6.39
N ASP A 74 2.98 -5.71 -6.66
CA ASP A 74 2.81 -7.08 -6.21
C ASP A 74 3.08 -7.14 -4.70
N VAL A 75 2.08 -7.57 -3.94
CA VAL A 75 2.12 -7.64 -2.47
C VAL A 75 1.66 -9.00 -1.97
N TYR A 76 2.23 -9.44 -0.88
CA TYR A 76 1.71 -10.52 -0.04
C TYR A 76 0.94 -9.88 1.12
N VAL A 77 -0.27 -10.36 1.39
CA VAL A 77 -1.17 -9.76 2.38
C VAL A 77 -1.43 -10.71 3.53
N GLU A 78 -1.42 -10.17 4.74
CA GLU A 78 -1.86 -10.82 5.96
C GLU A 78 -2.98 -10.00 6.59
N LEU A 79 -4.07 -10.67 7.00
CA LEU A 79 -5.23 -10.07 7.67
C LEU A 79 -5.38 -10.67 9.06
N GLU A 80 -5.21 -9.87 10.11
CA GLU A 80 -5.59 -10.26 11.47
C GLU A 80 -7.07 -9.97 11.67
N LEU A 81 -7.81 -11.01 12.03
CA LEU A 81 -9.25 -10.94 12.24
C LEU A 81 -9.56 -10.82 13.73
N GLY A 82 -10.35 -9.80 14.08
CA GLY A 82 -11.03 -9.72 15.35
C GLY A 82 -12.40 -10.40 15.30
N ASP A 83 -13.16 -10.25 16.36
CA ASP A 83 -14.48 -10.91 16.53
C ASP A 83 -15.48 -10.57 15.42
N SER A 84 -15.41 -9.36 14.86
CA SER A 84 -16.41 -8.88 13.88
C SER A 84 -15.82 -8.22 12.64
N SER A 85 -14.54 -7.86 12.66
CA SER A 85 -13.89 -7.07 11.61
C SER A 85 -12.42 -7.42 11.49
N VAL A 86 -11.78 -6.95 10.41
CA VAL A 86 -10.31 -6.97 10.26
C VAL A 86 -9.72 -5.91 11.18
N GLU A 87 -8.81 -6.31 12.05
CA GLU A 87 -8.11 -5.39 12.99
C GLU A 87 -6.82 -4.85 12.41
N VAL A 88 -6.03 -5.73 11.76
CA VAL A 88 -4.75 -5.35 11.17
C VAL A 88 -4.65 -5.91 9.76
N VAL A 89 -4.16 -5.09 8.84
CA VAL A 89 -3.80 -5.49 7.48
C VAL A 89 -2.31 -5.26 7.29
N ARG A 90 -1.55 -6.29 6.91
CA ARG A 90 -0.15 -6.16 6.55
C ARG A 90 0.05 -6.42 5.07
N LEU A 91 0.69 -5.48 4.38
CA LEU A 91 1.21 -5.68 3.03
C LEU A 91 2.71 -5.85 3.10
N ASN A 92 3.21 -6.92 2.52
CA ASN A 92 4.62 -7.24 2.47
C ASN A 92 5.09 -7.29 1.02
N LEU A 93 6.18 -6.58 0.70
CA LEU A 93 6.77 -6.58 -0.62
C LEU A 93 8.29 -6.34 -0.57
N PRO A 94 9.06 -6.76 -1.60
CA PRO A 94 10.48 -6.46 -1.67
C PRO A 94 10.74 -4.94 -1.77
N TYR A 95 11.80 -4.50 -1.10
CA TYR A 95 12.23 -3.10 -1.20
C TYR A 95 12.79 -2.79 -2.59
N SER A 96 12.36 -1.67 -3.13
CA SER A 96 13.06 -0.91 -4.17
C SER A 96 12.69 0.56 -4.02
N ASN A 97 13.54 1.47 -4.49
CA ASN A 97 13.22 2.91 -4.47
C ASN A 97 11.91 3.20 -5.21
N LEU A 98 11.64 2.46 -6.29
CA LEU A 98 10.41 2.61 -7.06
C LEU A 98 9.20 2.15 -6.27
N SER A 99 9.25 0.93 -5.66
CA SER A 99 8.16 0.38 -4.85
C SER A 99 7.87 1.29 -3.65
N TYR A 100 8.92 1.76 -2.97
CA TYR A 100 8.79 2.68 -1.83
C TYR A 100 8.11 3.99 -2.22
N THR A 101 8.52 4.61 -3.34
CA THR A 101 7.94 5.87 -3.83
C THR A 101 6.48 5.69 -4.28
N LYS A 102 6.18 4.61 -5.02
CA LYS A 102 4.82 4.28 -5.44
C LYS A 102 3.90 4.06 -4.25
N LEU A 103 4.37 3.27 -3.27
CA LEU A 103 3.61 2.97 -2.06
C LEU A 103 3.18 4.25 -1.32
N GLN A 104 4.11 5.19 -1.12
CA GLN A 104 3.77 6.49 -0.51
C GLN A 104 2.75 7.29 -1.34
N ALA A 105 2.84 7.21 -2.68
CA ALA A 105 1.87 7.88 -3.55
C ALA A 105 0.48 7.27 -3.42
N TYR A 106 0.39 5.93 -3.34
CA TYR A 106 -0.89 5.22 -3.17
C TYR A 106 -1.51 5.45 -1.79
N LEU A 107 -0.71 5.48 -0.72
CA LEU A 107 -1.21 5.86 0.60
C LEU A 107 -1.83 7.27 0.59
N ARG A 108 -1.21 8.23 -0.11
CA ARG A 108 -1.83 9.57 -0.27
C ARG A 108 -3.11 9.53 -1.10
N GLN A 109 -3.16 8.70 -2.13
CA GLN A 109 -4.36 8.52 -2.96
C GLN A 109 -5.50 7.91 -2.16
N ASP A 110 -5.21 7.02 -1.21
CA ASP A 110 -6.18 6.42 -0.29
C ASP A 110 -6.57 7.36 0.88
N GLY A 111 -6.04 8.59 0.89
CA GLY A 111 -6.44 9.64 1.84
C GLY A 111 -5.61 9.69 3.12
N PHE A 112 -4.44 9.05 3.15
CA PHE A 112 -3.50 9.14 4.27
C PHE A 112 -2.47 10.25 4.05
N ALA A 113 -2.06 10.90 5.13
CA ALA A 113 -0.99 11.89 5.14
C ALA A 113 0.13 11.46 6.08
N LEU A 114 1.37 11.74 5.70
CA LEU A 114 2.54 11.50 6.54
C LEU A 114 2.42 12.32 7.82
N SER A 115 2.50 11.65 8.95
CA SER A 115 2.44 12.24 10.30
C SER A 115 3.83 12.39 10.91
N SER A 116 4.63 11.34 10.80
CA SER A 116 6.02 11.34 11.28
C SER A 116 6.87 10.35 10.51
N ILE A 117 8.18 10.55 10.53
CA ILE A 117 9.16 9.63 9.96
C ILE A 117 10.33 9.49 10.93
N ARG A 118 10.80 8.26 11.13
CA ARG A 118 12.01 7.93 11.88
C ARG A 118 12.99 7.18 10.97
N ILE A 119 14.25 7.57 11.00
CA ILE A 119 15.34 6.89 10.28
C ILE A 119 16.44 6.57 11.32
N GLY A 120 16.57 5.29 11.67
CA GLY A 120 17.38 4.86 12.80
C GLY A 120 16.87 5.46 14.11
N GLU A 121 17.69 6.31 14.74
CA GLU A 121 17.34 6.98 16.00
C GLU A 121 16.81 8.42 15.80
N ASP A 122 16.86 8.95 14.58
CA ASP A 122 16.44 10.32 14.26
C ASP A 122 14.96 10.37 13.90
N ASP A 123 14.20 11.27 14.53
CA ASP A 123 12.76 11.45 14.32
C ASP A 123 12.43 12.82 13.71
N PHE A 124 11.45 12.86 12.80
CA PHE A 124 10.86 14.08 12.27
C PHE A 124 9.33 14.02 12.40
N ASP A 125 8.76 14.83 13.28
CA ASP A 125 7.31 14.95 13.48
C ASP A 125 6.74 16.03 12.54
N VAL A 126 6.13 15.59 11.44
CA VAL A 126 5.55 16.47 10.41
C VAL A 126 4.40 17.29 11.00
N VAL A 127 3.53 16.67 11.82
CA VAL A 127 2.36 17.34 12.41
C VAL A 127 2.79 18.45 13.35
N ALA A 128 3.75 18.20 14.23
CA ALA A 128 4.28 19.21 15.14
C ALA A 128 4.92 20.39 14.39
N GLN A 129 5.68 20.10 13.30
CA GLN A 129 6.29 21.14 12.47
C GLN A 129 5.24 21.99 11.73
N LEU A 130 4.18 21.36 11.19
CA LEU A 130 3.08 22.07 10.55
C LEU A 130 2.31 22.97 11.54
N GLU A 131 2.05 22.47 12.75
CA GLU A 131 1.42 23.28 13.80
C GLU A 131 2.29 24.46 14.25
N GLN A 132 3.60 24.24 14.33
CA GLN A 132 4.55 25.31 14.63
C GLN A 132 4.58 26.36 13.52
N ALA A 133 4.69 25.96 12.26
CA ALA A 133 4.68 26.86 11.10
C ALA A 133 3.39 27.71 11.08
N LYS A 134 2.23 27.10 11.39
CA LYS A 134 0.94 27.79 11.51
C LYS A 134 0.95 28.85 12.63
N ARG A 135 1.52 28.52 13.80
CA ARG A 135 1.61 29.48 14.94
C ARG A 135 2.54 30.65 14.62
N GLU A 136 3.61 30.40 13.89
CA GLU A 136 4.61 31.39 13.51
C GLU A 136 4.21 32.21 12.26
N GLY A 137 3.13 31.83 11.57
CA GLY A 137 2.71 32.46 10.31
C GLY A 137 3.67 32.20 9.14
N VAL A 138 4.42 31.07 9.20
CA VAL A 138 5.36 30.67 8.18
C VAL A 138 4.67 29.72 7.20
N GLY A 139 5.04 29.76 5.91
CA GLY A 139 4.48 28.87 4.89
C GLY A 139 4.84 27.41 5.12
N TYR A 140 3.95 26.50 4.72
CA TYR A 140 4.15 25.05 4.84
C TYR A 140 5.29 24.52 3.96
N ASP A 141 5.68 25.26 2.90
CA ASP A 141 6.83 24.99 2.06
C ASP A 141 8.15 24.89 2.85
N LYS A 142 8.25 25.58 3.99
CA LYS A 142 9.37 25.46 4.91
C LYS A 142 9.43 24.06 5.53
N VAL A 143 8.29 23.53 5.94
CA VAL A 143 8.20 22.18 6.54
C VAL A 143 8.56 21.10 5.51
N ASP A 144 8.04 21.23 4.28
CA ASP A 144 8.38 20.32 3.19
C ASP A 144 9.88 20.32 2.92
N LYS A 145 10.51 21.50 2.90
CA LYS A 145 11.95 21.63 2.70
C LYS A 145 12.75 20.97 3.83
N GLN A 146 12.34 21.18 5.09
CA GLN A 146 12.97 20.56 6.25
C GLN A 146 12.83 19.03 6.23
N LEU A 147 11.67 18.51 5.82
CA LEU A 147 11.44 17.08 5.65
C LEU A 147 12.36 16.49 4.57
N VAL A 148 12.50 17.16 3.43
CA VAL A 148 13.41 16.74 2.35
C VAL A 148 14.87 16.77 2.84
N GLU A 149 15.28 17.81 3.57
CA GLU A 149 16.61 17.90 4.17
C GLU A 149 16.83 16.77 5.19
N PHE A 150 15.84 16.45 6.02
CA PHE A 150 15.91 15.34 6.98
C PHE A 150 16.11 14.01 6.26
N ILE A 151 15.27 13.67 5.27
CA ILE A 151 15.34 12.40 4.54
C ILE A 151 16.68 12.23 3.80
N ASN A 152 17.27 13.31 3.29
CA ASN A 152 18.53 13.28 2.56
C ASN A 152 19.77 13.43 3.46
N SER A 153 19.60 13.62 4.76
CA SER A 153 20.71 13.68 5.71
C SER A 153 21.38 12.30 5.86
N PRO A 154 22.69 12.25 6.14
CA PRO A 154 23.34 10.98 6.41
C PRO A 154 22.85 10.42 7.75
N HIS A 155 22.14 9.30 7.72
CA HIS A 155 21.69 8.56 8.88
C HIS A 155 22.60 7.34 9.15
N GLN A 156 22.65 6.88 10.41
CA GLN A 156 23.46 5.71 10.79
C GLN A 156 22.81 4.39 10.44
N SER A 157 21.52 4.39 10.12
CA SER A 157 20.74 3.21 9.80
C SER A 157 19.96 3.42 8.52
N SER A 158 19.74 2.34 7.76
CA SER A 158 18.81 2.30 6.62
C SER A 158 17.38 1.95 7.05
N GLU A 159 17.19 1.56 8.32
CA GLU A 159 15.86 1.26 8.85
C GLU A 159 15.03 2.54 8.93
N GLN A 160 13.86 2.50 8.33
CA GLN A 160 12.96 3.64 8.23
C GLN A 160 11.54 3.24 8.62
N VAL A 161 10.94 4.01 9.50
CA VAL A 161 9.54 3.85 9.91
C VAL A 161 8.82 5.17 9.68
N SER A 162 7.71 5.14 8.97
CA SER A 162 6.85 6.32 8.81
C SER A 162 5.43 6.01 9.23
N VAL A 163 4.78 6.98 9.89
CA VAL A 163 3.40 6.90 10.36
C VAL A 163 2.53 7.81 9.51
N TRP A 164 1.38 7.28 9.08
CA TRP A 164 0.44 7.93 8.21
C TRP A 164 -0.95 7.92 8.84
N ASN A 165 -1.61 9.07 8.87
CA ASN A 165 -2.94 9.22 9.43
C ASN A 165 -3.93 9.70 8.36
N VAL A 166 -5.22 9.41 8.53
CA VAL A 166 -6.27 9.89 7.64
C VAL A 166 -6.35 11.42 7.68
N LEU A 167 -6.35 12.06 6.50
CA LEU A 167 -6.33 13.52 6.32
C LEU A 167 -7.48 14.26 7.01
N ASN A 168 -8.63 13.61 7.20
CA ASN A 168 -9.87 14.24 7.68
C ASN A 168 -10.24 13.94 9.13
N SER A 169 -9.35 13.35 9.91
CA SER A 169 -9.55 13.25 11.35
C SER A 169 -9.44 14.64 11.96
N SER A 170 -10.48 15.47 11.69
CA SER A 170 -10.64 16.76 12.32
C SER A 170 -10.49 16.59 13.82
N SER A 171 -9.55 17.31 14.36
CA SER A 171 -9.07 17.31 15.75
C SER A 171 -10.15 17.70 16.76
N SER A 172 -11.23 16.93 16.84
CA SER A 172 -12.02 16.87 18.06
C SER A 172 -11.31 15.90 18.99
N SER A 173 -10.72 16.45 20.03
CA SER A 173 -9.80 15.84 20.99
C SER A 173 -10.34 14.64 21.79
N SER A 174 -11.47 14.06 21.41
CA SER A 174 -12.12 12.94 22.11
C SER A 174 -12.23 11.63 21.32
N SER A 175 -11.79 11.57 20.06
CA SER A 175 -11.93 10.36 19.23
C SER A 175 -10.64 9.92 18.49
N ARG A 176 -9.46 10.28 18.99
CA ARG A 176 -8.16 9.85 18.40
C ARG A 176 -7.93 8.33 18.42
N SER A 177 -8.71 7.57 19.20
CA SER A 177 -8.49 6.12 19.37
C SER A 177 -9.23 5.24 18.37
N SER A 178 -9.96 5.81 17.41
CA SER A 178 -10.77 5.02 16.46
C SER A 178 -10.51 5.30 14.97
N ALA A 179 -9.60 6.23 14.64
CA ALA A 179 -9.27 6.49 13.24
C ALA A 179 -8.18 5.51 12.76
N PRO A 180 -8.31 4.91 11.57
CA PRO A 180 -7.28 4.04 11.03
C PRO A 180 -5.98 4.81 10.81
N TRP A 181 -4.87 4.13 11.07
CA TRP A 181 -3.52 4.67 10.85
C TRP A 181 -2.63 3.60 10.23
N ILE A 182 -1.61 4.05 9.52
CA ILE A 182 -0.68 3.18 8.82
C ILE A 182 0.74 3.40 9.36
N GLN A 183 1.44 2.30 9.55
CA GLN A 183 2.88 2.27 9.72
C GLN A 183 3.51 1.67 8.47
N LEU A 184 4.40 2.40 7.82
CA LEU A 184 5.23 1.90 6.74
C LEU A 184 6.65 1.72 7.27
N HIS A 185 7.11 0.49 7.28
CA HIS A 185 8.45 0.09 7.72
C HIS A 185 9.29 -0.38 6.53
N SER A 186 10.56 0.02 6.51
CA SER A 186 11.58 -0.46 5.58
C SER A 186 12.85 -0.80 6.35
N ASP A 187 13.38 -1.98 6.14
CA ASP A 187 14.69 -2.42 6.64
C ASP A 187 15.80 -2.38 5.57
N GLY A 188 15.46 -1.94 4.37
CA GLY A 188 16.35 -1.88 3.22
C GLY A 188 16.22 -3.08 2.26
N ASP A 189 15.66 -4.21 2.70
CA ASP A 189 15.39 -5.41 1.89
C ASP A 189 13.90 -5.62 1.65
N LYS A 190 13.07 -5.23 2.62
CA LYS A 190 11.63 -5.43 2.63
C LYS A 190 10.89 -4.13 2.99
N LEU A 191 9.69 -3.99 2.42
CA LEU A 191 8.69 -3.01 2.83
C LEU A 191 7.54 -3.75 3.52
N THR A 192 7.12 -3.24 4.65
CA THR A 192 5.91 -3.69 5.34
C THR A 192 5.01 -2.49 5.60
N VAL A 193 3.78 -2.56 5.11
CA VAL A 193 2.71 -1.62 5.45
C VAL A 193 1.80 -2.30 6.45
N GLU A 194 1.62 -1.70 7.60
CA GLU A 194 0.67 -2.16 8.61
C GLU A 194 -0.44 -1.11 8.77
N LEU A 195 -1.65 -1.46 8.36
CA LEU A 195 -2.86 -0.66 8.57
C LEU A 195 -3.58 -1.19 9.81
N ASN A 196 -3.69 -0.35 10.81
CA ASN A 196 -4.41 -0.61 12.05
C ASN A 196 -5.81 0.01 11.97
N ARG A 197 -6.83 -0.80 12.23
CA ARG A 197 -8.24 -0.42 12.23
C ARG A 197 -8.87 -0.91 13.53
N PHE A 198 -9.44 -0.01 14.31
CA PHE A 198 -10.06 -0.31 15.59
C PHE A 198 -11.55 0.00 15.57
#